data_da585ece9e3bd393659e7a17884b942f
#
_entry.id   da585ece9e3bd393659e7a17884b942f
#
_cell.length_a   1.000
_cell.length_b   1.000
_cell.length_c   1.000
_cell.angle_alpha   90.00
_cell.angle_beta   90.00
_cell.angle_gamma   90.00
#
_symmetry.space_group_name_H-M   'P 1'
#
loop_
_entity.id
_entity.type
_entity.pdbx_description
1 polymer ?
#
loop_
_entity_poly.entity_id
_entity_poly.type
_entity_poly.pdbx_seq_one_letter_code
_entity_poly.pdbx_strand_id
1 'polypeptide(L)'
;MDLLLFIIMFILGLIGSFFSGLLGIGGAIINFPLLLYVPEMAGLEPFTAHQVSAISMFQVFFASLAGVLAFRRKAKAGTAGGAVIHSGLVLVMGSSILVGSLIGAFISGSLNERMIHLVYGILAVIAIVLMLIPSKGSMDANEALSFNKTIAASSSFAVGIVSGIVGAGGAFVLIPIMLTVLQIPVRTTIASSLAIVFISAIGGVIGKITAGNIPVEPIIYTVLGSLIGASIGSRASSMINVRFLRYALLLLIAITAIKVWSSIFN
;
A
#
# COMPACT_ATOMS: atom_id res chain seq x y z
N MET A 1 -24.48 15.55 -7.50
CA MET A 1 -23.02 15.37 -7.42
C MET A 1 -22.50 16.39 -6.43
N ASP A 2 -22.02 15.93 -5.29
CA ASP A 2 -21.53 16.84 -4.26
C ASP A 2 -20.11 17.29 -4.67
N LEU A 3 -20.00 18.53 -5.15
CA LEU A 3 -18.73 19.09 -5.65
C LEU A 3 -17.64 19.04 -4.57
N LEU A 4 -18.02 19.24 -3.30
CA LEU A 4 -17.12 19.19 -2.18
C LEU A 4 -16.56 17.76 -1.99
N LEU A 5 -17.44 16.75 -2.04
CA LEU A 5 -17.05 15.35 -1.97
C LEU A 5 -16.08 14.98 -3.09
N PHE A 6 -16.38 15.40 -4.33
CA PHE A 6 -15.52 15.17 -5.48
C PHE A 6 -14.11 15.75 -5.27
N ILE A 7 -14.02 17.04 -4.90
CA ILE A 7 -12.73 17.73 -4.72
C ILE A 7 -11.92 17.04 -3.62
N ILE A 8 -12.53 16.76 -2.47
CA ILE A 8 -11.82 16.14 -1.34
C ILE A 8 -11.33 14.75 -1.70
N MET A 9 -12.20 13.89 -2.22
CA MET A 9 -11.84 12.51 -2.55
C MET A 9 -10.79 12.45 -3.68
N PHE A 10 -10.90 13.33 -4.67
CA PHE A 10 -9.90 13.44 -5.75
C PHE A 10 -8.53 13.86 -5.21
N ILE A 11 -8.46 14.86 -4.34
CA ILE A 11 -7.21 15.34 -3.72
C ILE A 11 -6.62 14.25 -2.83
N LEU A 12 -7.42 13.56 -2.02
CA LEU A 12 -6.97 12.44 -1.20
C LEU A 12 -6.42 11.30 -2.05
N GLY A 13 -7.11 10.98 -3.15
CA GLY A 13 -6.65 10.02 -4.13
C GLY A 13 -5.30 10.40 -4.74
N LEU A 14 -5.16 11.66 -5.13
CA LEU A 14 -3.95 12.21 -5.74
C LEU A 14 -2.77 12.18 -4.76
N ILE A 15 -2.93 12.72 -3.55
CA ILE A 15 -1.87 12.79 -2.53
C ILE A 15 -1.45 11.40 -2.09
N GLY A 16 -2.40 10.56 -1.69
CA GLY A 16 -2.09 9.22 -1.20
C GLY A 16 -1.40 8.35 -2.26
N SER A 17 -1.85 8.45 -3.52
CA SER A 17 -1.25 7.70 -4.61
C SER A 17 0.06 8.30 -5.13
N PHE A 18 0.30 9.60 -4.97
CA PHE A 18 1.61 10.19 -5.21
C PHE A 18 2.66 9.57 -4.28
N PHE A 19 2.39 9.51 -2.98
CA PHE A 19 3.28 8.83 -2.04
C PHE A 19 3.36 7.31 -2.30
N SER A 20 2.28 6.70 -2.74
CA SER A 20 2.27 5.31 -3.19
C SER A 20 3.27 5.04 -4.30
N GLY A 21 3.21 5.82 -5.36
CA GLY A 21 4.10 5.70 -6.51
C GLY A 21 5.55 6.06 -6.16
N LEU A 22 5.73 7.07 -5.30
CA LEU A 22 7.03 7.55 -4.86
C LEU A 22 7.81 6.49 -4.06
N LEU A 23 7.13 5.85 -3.11
CA LEU A 23 7.70 4.96 -2.10
C LEU A 23 7.51 3.47 -2.44
N GLY A 24 6.68 3.15 -3.42
CA GLY A 24 6.35 1.77 -3.76
C GLY A 24 5.40 1.07 -2.77
N ILE A 25 4.72 1.83 -1.89
CA ILE A 25 3.94 1.30 -0.76
C ILE A 25 2.49 0.97 -1.11
N GLY A 26 2.01 1.25 -2.31
CA GLY A 26 0.58 1.12 -2.60
C GLY A 26 -0.32 2.18 -1.93
N GLY A 27 0.25 3.14 -1.18
CA GLY A 27 -0.42 4.33 -0.62
C GLY A 27 -1.33 4.10 0.57
N ALA A 28 -1.70 2.89 0.86
CA ALA A 28 -2.78 2.58 1.78
C ALA A 28 -2.54 2.97 3.23
N ILE A 29 -1.29 3.01 3.67
CA ILE A 29 -0.98 3.40 5.05
C ILE A 29 -1.33 4.86 5.33
N ILE A 30 -1.22 5.70 4.31
CA ILE A 30 -1.57 7.11 4.37
C ILE A 30 -3.06 7.29 4.10
N ASN A 31 -3.58 6.50 3.13
CA ASN A 31 -4.95 6.64 2.66
C ASN A 31 -5.98 6.30 3.73
N PHE A 32 -5.75 5.22 4.50
CA PHE A 32 -6.71 4.79 5.49
C PHE A 32 -7.05 5.89 6.51
N PRO A 33 -6.08 6.49 7.24
CA PRO A 33 -6.38 7.58 8.16
C PRO A 33 -6.81 8.87 7.45
N LEU A 34 -6.28 9.18 6.27
CA LEU A 34 -6.74 10.35 5.52
C LEU A 34 -8.21 10.23 5.12
N LEU A 35 -8.63 9.09 4.62
CA LEU A 35 -10.03 8.81 4.25
C LEU A 35 -10.96 8.75 5.46
N LEU A 36 -10.41 8.36 6.63
CA LEU A 36 -11.21 8.27 7.86
C LEU A 36 -11.48 9.65 8.47
N TYR A 37 -10.48 10.55 8.46
CA TYR A 37 -10.56 11.80 9.23
C TYR A 37 -10.76 13.05 8.38
N VAL A 38 -10.19 13.12 7.17
CA VAL A 38 -10.23 14.37 6.38
C VAL A 38 -11.64 14.71 5.87
N PRO A 39 -12.46 13.77 5.39
CA PRO A 39 -13.84 14.08 4.98
C PRO A 39 -14.67 14.65 6.13
N GLU A 40 -14.58 14.06 7.32
CA GLU A 40 -15.26 14.55 8.53
C GLU A 40 -14.80 15.98 8.91
N MET A 41 -13.48 16.24 8.92
CA MET A 41 -12.93 17.57 9.18
C MET A 41 -13.36 18.63 8.16
N ALA A 42 -13.70 18.20 6.95
CA ALA A 42 -14.20 19.06 5.89
C ALA A 42 -15.74 19.26 5.90
N GLY A 43 -16.43 18.68 6.89
CA GLY A 43 -17.89 18.81 7.04
C GLY A 43 -18.69 17.81 6.22
N LEU A 44 -18.06 16.76 5.68
CA LEU A 44 -18.75 15.64 5.06
C LEU A 44 -19.14 14.59 6.10
N GLU A 45 -20.11 13.73 5.76
CA GLU A 45 -20.42 12.58 6.59
C GLU A 45 -19.20 11.66 6.76
N PRO A 46 -18.90 11.20 8.00
CA PRO A 46 -17.77 10.31 8.25
C PRO A 46 -17.97 8.96 7.59
N PHE A 47 -16.93 8.44 6.95
CA PHE A 47 -16.93 7.09 6.43
C PHE A 47 -16.69 6.06 7.52
N THR A 48 -17.41 4.95 7.47
CA THR A 48 -17.15 3.79 8.32
C THR A 48 -15.80 3.15 7.97
N ALA A 49 -15.19 2.42 8.92
CA ALA A 49 -13.93 1.72 8.66
C ALA A 49 -14.04 0.72 7.50
N HIS A 50 -15.20 0.11 7.31
CA HIS A 50 -15.48 -0.77 6.17
C HIS A 50 -15.47 -0.02 4.83
N GLN A 51 -16.13 1.15 4.77
CA GLN A 51 -16.15 2.00 3.58
C GLN A 51 -14.74 2.50 3.24
N VAL A 52 -14.01 3.00 4.25
CA VAL A 52 -12.61 3.44 4.10
C VAL A 52 -11.73 2.31 3.58
N SER A 53 -11.89 1.10 4.13
CA SER A 53 -11.16 -0.08 3.68
C SER A 53 -11.48 -0.44 2.22
N ALA A 54 -12.74 -0.31 1.79
CA ALA A 54 -13.13 -0.55 0.40
C ALA A 54 -12.55 0.53 -0.52
N ILE A 55 -12.74 1.82 -0.21
CA ILE A 55 -12.20 2.94 -1.01
C ILE A 55 -10.68 2.81 -1.17
N SER A 56 -9.98 2.55 -0.05
CA SER A 56 -8.53 2.38 -0.05
C SER A 56 -8.07 1.21 -0.91
N MET A 57 -8.79 0.08 -0.87
CA MET A 57 -8.44 -1.11 -1.67
C MET A 57 -8.56 -0.83 -3.17
N PHE A 58 -9.64 -0.18 -3.62
CA PHE A 58 -9.78 0.23 -5.03
C PHE A 58 -8.71 1.24 -5.43
N GLN A 59 -8.43 2.22 -4.57
CA GLN A 59 -7.37 3.18 -4.80
C GLN A 59 -6.01 2.51 -4.96
N VAL A 60 -5.66 1.56 -4.08
CA VAL A 60 -4.42 0.79 -4.14
C VAL A 60 -4.32 -0.01 -5.42
N PHE A 61 -5.43 -0.62 -5.86
CA PHE A 61 -5.48 -1.37 -7.11
C PHE A 61 -5.08 -0.50 -8.31
N PHE A 62 -5.74 0.63 -8.49
CA PHE A 62 -5.47 1.53 -9.62
C PHE A 62 -4.13 2.24 -9.50
N ALA A 63 -3.74 2.66 -8.29
CA ALA A 63 -2.45 3.29 -8.03
C ALA A 63 -1.27 2.35 -8.30
N SER A 64 -1.35 1.10 -7.84
CA SER A 64 -0.29 0.11 -8.08
C SER A 64 -0.22 -0.30 -9.54
N LEU A 65 -1.36 -0.45 -10.22
CA LEU A 65 -1.41 -0.67 -11.67
C LEU A 65 -0.71 0.46 -12.44
N ALA A 66 -1.08 1.71 -12.14
CA ALA A 66 -0.44 2.88 -12.76
C ALA A 66 1.06 2.94 -12.46
N GLY A 67 1.46 2.62 -11.23
CA GLY A 67 2.86 2.54 -10.82
C GLY A 67 3.64 1.46 -11.58
N VAL A 68 3.11 0.24 -11.69
CA VAL A 68 3.73 -0.85 -12.46
C VAL A 68 3.89 -0.48 -13.93
N LEU A 69 2.86 0.12 -14.55
CA LEU A 69 2.92 0.56 -15.93
C LEU A 69 3.98 1.67 -16.13
N ALA A 70 4.08 2.62 -15.20
CA ALA A 70 5.08 3.66 -15.24
C ALA A 70 6.50 3.10 -15.10
N PHE A 71 6.73 2.14 -14.18
CA PHE A 71 8.03 1.47 -14.03
C PHE A 71 8.40 0.64 -15.26
N ARG A 72 7.46 -0.10 -15.85
CA ARG A 72 7.70 -0.86 -17.10
C ARG A 72 8.08 0.05 -18.27
N ARG A 73 7.44 1.22 -18.40
CA ARG A 73 7.79 2.21 -19.43
C ARG A 73 9.21 2.76 -19.24
N LYS A 74 9.61 3.05 -17.99
CA LYS A 74 10.96 3.49 -17.66
C LYS A 74 12.01 2.42 -17.93
N ALA A 75 11.72 1.17 -17.60
CA ALA A 75 12.61 0.04 -17.87
C ALA A 75 12.87 -0.11 -19.38
N LYS A 76 11.82 0.00 -20.21
CA LYS A 76 11.94 -0.03 -21.68
C LYS A 76 12.72 1.16 -22.23
N ALA A 77 12.63 2.34 -21.61
CA ALA A 77 13.34 3.55 -22.01
C ALA A 77 14.80 3.63 -21.48
N GLY A 78 15.28 2.60 -20.77
CA GLY A 78 16.61 2.60 -20.17
C GLY A 78 16.80 3.59 -19.01
N THR A 79 15.73 4.22 -18.53
CA THR A 79 15.76 5.28 -17.51
C THR A 79 15.33 4.79 -16.12
N ALA A 80 15.24 3.46 -15.91
CA ALA A 80 14.78 2.87 -14.66
C ALA A 80 15.75 3.02 -13.47
N GLY A 81 16.96 3.54 -13.70
CA GLY A 81 17.95 3.79 -12.64
C GLY A 81 18.33 2.56 -11.82
N GLY A 82 18.36 1.35 -12.43
CA GLY A 82 18.65 0.09 -11.75
C GLY A 82 17.45 -0.54 -11.01
N ALA A 83 16.26 0.05 -11.10
CA ALA A 83 15.04 -0.55 -10.55
C ALA A 83 14.53 -1.66 -11.48
N VAL A 84 14.56 -2.91 -11.01
CA VAL A 84 14.12 -4.09 -11.77
C VAL A 84 12.99 -4.78 -11.02
N ILE A 85 11.91 -5.11 -11.74
CA ILE A 85 10.85 -5.97 -11.20
C ILE A 85 11.36 -7.41 -11.27
N HIS A 86 11.63 -8.03 -10.12
CA HIS A 86 12.12 -9.39 -10.06
C HIS A 86 10.97 -10.40 -10.16
N SER A 87 10.84 -11.06 -11.31
CA SER A 87 9.71 -11.95 -11.61
C SER A 87 9.53 -13.11 -10.62
N GLY A 88 10.61 -13.76 -10.19
CA GLY A 88 10.56 -14.84 -9.21
C GLY A 88 10.03 -14.40 -7.85
N LEU A 89 10.41 -13.19 -7.40
CA LEU A 89 9.91 -12.59 -6.16
C LEU A 89 8.42 -12.26 -6.28
N VAL A 90 8.03 -11.63 -7.38
CA VAL A 90 6.63 -11.27 -7.66
C VAL A 90 5.75 -12.50 -7.74
N LEU A 91 6.24 -13.59 -8.34
CA LEU A 91 5.46 -14.82 -8.44
C LEU A 91 5.25 -15.47 -7.07
N VAL A 92 6.30 -15.64 -6.27
CA VAL A 92 6.20 -16.28 -4.95
C VAL A 92 5.40 -15.43 -3.96
N MET A 93 5.76 -14.16 -3.82
CA MET A 93 5.09 -13.28 -2.87
C MET A 93 3.70 -12.85 -3.38
N GLY A 94 3.56 -12.62 -4.69
CA GLY A 94 2.30 -12.22 -5.32
C GLY A 94 1.21 -13.29 -5.24
N SER A 95 1.53 -14.55 -5.50
CA SER A 95 0.56 -15.63 -5.36
C SER A 95 0.12 -15.83 -3.91
N SER A 96 1.06 -15.80 -2.97
CA SER A 96 0.76 -15.97 -1.54
C SER A 96 -0.07 -14.82 -0.98
N ILE A 97 0.28 -13.57 -1.31
CA ILE A 97 -0.44 -12.39 -0.83
C ILE A 97 -1.84 -12.28 -1.46
N LEU A 98 -2.02 -12.74 -2.71
CA LEU A 98 -3.33 -12.79 -3.38
C LEU A 98 -4.31 -13.65 -2.57
N VAL A 99 -3.91 -14.86 -2.24
CA VAL A 99 -4.75 -15.78 -1.43
C VAL A 99 -5.00 -15.19 -0.05
N GLY A 100 -3.95 -14.67 0.60
CA GLY A 100 -4.08 -14.02 1.89
C GLY A 100 -5.04 -12.83 1.87
N SER A 101 -4.91 -11.92 0.89
CA SER A 101 -5.75 -10.72 0.80
C SER A 101 -7.21 -11.04 0.47
N LEU A 102 -7.45 -12.06 -0.31
CA LEU A 102 -8.81 -12.55 -0.57
C LEU A 102 -9.47 -13.06 0.71
N ILE A 103 -8.77 -13.93 1.45
CA ILE A 103 -9.24 -14.45 2.75
C ILE A 103 -9.47 -13.30 3.74
N GLY A 104 -8.51 -12.38 3.87
CA GLY A 104 -8.61 -11.24 4.76
C GLY A 104 -9.78 -10.31 4.43
N ALA A 105 -10.03 -10.07 3.15
CA ALA A 105 -11.15 -9.24 2.70
C ALA A 105 -12.52 -9.90 3.00
N PHE A 106 -12.62 -11.23 2.89
CA PHE A 106 -13.82 -11.96 3.32
C PHE A 106 -14.02 -11.86 4.84
N ILE A 107 -12.98 -12.10 5.62
CA ILE A 107 -13.03 -12.01 7.10
C ILE A 107 -13.41 -10.58 7.53
N SER A 108 -12.93 -9.55 6.83
CA SER A 108 -13.24 -8.16 7.12
C SER A 108 -14.73 -7.86 7.20
N GLY A 109 -15.55 -8.54 6.40
CA GLY A 109 -17.01 -8.36 6.41
C GLY A 109 -17.69 -8.75 7.73
N SER A 110 -17.08 -9.64 8.51
CA SER A 110 -17.59 -10.11 9.82
C SER A 110 -16.96 -9.40 11.02
N LEU A 111 -15.94 -8.56 10.82
CA LEU A 111 -15.28 -7.81 11.88
C LEU A 111 -16.03 -6.51 12.20
N ASN A 112 -16.00 -6.10 13.48
CA ASN A 112 -16.47 -4.77 13.85
C ASN A 112 -15.40 -3.71 13.55
N GLU A 113 -15.79 -2.43 13.51
CA GLU A 113 -14.92 -1.31 13.18
C GLU A 113 -13.69 -1.22 14.09
N ARG A 114 -13.89 -1.43 15.40
CA ARG A 114 -12.80 -1.41 16.38
C ARG A 114 -11.73 -2.44 16.09
N MET A 115 -12.12 -3.63 15.62
CA MET A 115 -11.18 -4.69 15.22
C MET A 115 -10.37 -4.27 13.99
N ILE A 116 -10.99 -3.61 13.01
CA ILE A 116 -10.27 -3.11 11.82
C ILE A 116 -9.23 -2.06 12.22
N HIS A 117 -9.60 -1.12 13.12
CA HIS A 117 -8.67 -0.12 13.65
C HIS A 117 -7.52 -0.77 14.43
N LEU A 118 -7.80 -1.77 15.29
CA LEU A 118 -6.77 -2.50 16.03
C LEU A 118 -5.79 -3.22 15.09
N VAL A 119 -6.32 -3.92 14.09
CA VAL A 119 -5.49 -4.60 13.08
C VAL A 119 -4.60 -3.60 12.36
N TYR A 120 -5.14 -2.44 11.95
CA TYR A 120 -4.34 -1.38 11.34
C TYR A 120 -3.25 -0.85 12.29
N GLY A 121 -3.62 -0.55 13.55
CA GLY A 121 -2.69 -0.03 14.56
C GLY A 121 -1.52 -1.00 14.85
N ILE A 122 -1.81 -2.29 14.99
CA ILE A 122 -0.78 -3.33 15.17
C ILE A 122 0.16 -3.40 13.96
N LEU A 123 -0.39 -3.38 12.75
CA LEU A 123 0.41 -3.39 11.54
C LEU A 123 1.32 -2.17 11.43
N ALA A 124 0.81 -1.00 11.78
CA ALA A 124 1.60 0.23 11.75
C ALA A 124 2.79 0.15 12.72
N VAL A 125 2.58 -0.39 13.92
CA VAL A 125 3.67 -0.61 14.90
C VAL A 125 4.69 -1.61 14.37
N ILE A 126 4.24 -2.75 13.82
CA ILE A 126 5.15 -3.75 13.22
C ILE A 126 5.97 -3.11 12.08
N ALA A 127 5.34 -2.32 11.22
CA ALA A 127 6.04 -1.64 10.14
C ALA A 127 7.10 -0.65 10.64
N ILE A 128 6.81 0.13 11.69
CA ILE A 128 7.76 1.05 12.32
C ILE A 128 8.95 0.27 12.88
N VAL A 129 8.69 -0.77 13.68
CA VAL A 129 9.75 -1.60 14.29
C VAL A 129 10.66 -2.19 13.21
N LEU A 130 10.09 -2.79 12.18
CA LEU A 130 10.86 -3.36 11.07
C LEU A 130 11.68 -2.30 10.33
N MET A 131 11.15 -1.08 10.15
CA MET A 131 11.87 -0.01 9.48
C MET A 131 13.00 0.61 10.32
N LEU A 132 12.94 0.50 11.64
CA LEU A 132 14.02 0.94 12.53
C LEU A 132 15.22 -0.01 12.48
N ILE A 133 15.02 -1.27 12.10
CA ILE A 133 16.11 -2.24 11.94
C ILE A 133 17.00 -1.80 10.76
N PRO A 134 18.32 -1.62 10.96
CA PRO A 134 19.23 -1.25 9.90
C PRO A 134 19.24 -2.33 8.82
N SER A 135 18.84 -1.96 7.61
CA SER A 135 18.92 -2.87 6.47
C SER A 135 20.36 -2.91 5.98
N LYS A 136 20.96 -4.09 5.98
CA LYS A 136 22.26 -4.37 5.33
C LYS A 136 22.09 -4.62 3.82
N GLY A 137 20.96 -4.18 3.24
CA GLY A 137 20.65 -4.42 1.84
C GLY A 137 21.83 -4.11 0.94
N SER A 138 22.33 -5.12 0.24
CA SER A 138 23.39 -4.99 -0.77
C SER A 138 22.99 -3.89 -1.75
N MET A 139 23.91 -2.96 -2.00
CA MET A 139 23.72 -1.90 -3.01
C MET A 139 23.90 -2.45 -4.44
N ASP A 140 24.39 -3.66 -4.60
CA ASP A 140 24.73 -4.24 -5.89
C ASP A 140 23.52 -4.89 -6.53
N ALA A 141 22.97 -4.22 -7.53
CA ALA A 141 21.85 -4.71 -8.35
C ALA A 141 22.22 -5.88 -9.30
N ASN A 142 23.47 -6.31 -9.32
CA ASN A 142 24.01 -7.27 -10.29
C ASN A 142 24.21 -8.69 -9.74
N GLU A 143 24.02 -8.96 -8.47
CA GLU A 143 24.06 -10.33 -7.95
C GLU A 143 22.71 -11.02 -8.14
N ALA A 144 22.75 -12.32 -8.49
CA ALA A 144 21.57 -13.16 -8.57
C ALA A 144 20.84 -13.13 -7.23
N LEU A 145 19.66 -12.52 -7.20
CA LEU A 145 18.84 -12.36 -5.98
C LEU A 145 18.49 -13.75 -5.42
N SER A 146 19.22 -14.14 -4.38
CA SER A 146 18.93 -15.35 -3.61
C SER A 146 18.10 -14.96 -2.38
N PHE A 147 16.89 -15.44 -2.29
CA PHE A 147 16.00 -15.22 -1.14
C PHE A 147 15.32 -16.51 -0.71
N ASN A 148 14.99 -16.62 0.57
CA ASN A 148 14.28 -17.79 1.08
C ASN A 148 12.80 -17.73 0.65
N LYS A 149 12.42 -18.61 -0.28
CA LYS A 149 11.07 -18.67 -0.85
C LYS A 149 9.99 -18.97 0.20
N THR A 150 10.31 -19.79 1.19
CA THR A 150 9.35 -20.14 2.26
C THR A 150 9.06 -18.93 3.14
N ILE A 151 10.09 -18.20 3.56
CA ILE A 151 9.92 -16.97 4.34
C ILE A 151 9.16 -15.91 3.53
N ALA A 152 9.51 -15.77 2.25
CA ALA A 152 8.83 -14.83 1.35
C ALA A 152 7.34 -15.17 1.18
N ALA A 153 7.01 -16.44 0.98
CA ALA A 153 5.63 -16.89 0.82
C ALA A 153 4.82 -16.75 2.11
N SER A 154 5.34 -17.25 3.24
CA SER A 154 4.62 -17.21 4.52
C SER A 154 4.40 -15.79 5.04
N SER A 155 5.41 -14.94 4.95
CA SER A 155 5.28 -13.53 5.33
C SER A 155 4.29 -12.78 4.44
N SER A 156 4.33 -13.02 3.13
CA SER A 156 3.39 -12.39 2.19
C SER A 156 1.96 -12.88 2.39
N PHE A 157 1.76 -14.15 2.72
CA PHE A 157 0.44 -14.69 3.04
C PHE A 157 -0.14 -14.02 4.29
N ALA A 158 0.63 -13.96 5.38
CA ALA A 158 0.21 -13.30 6.62
C ALA A 158 -0.10 -11.80 6.40
N VAL A 159 0.80 -11.09 5.70
CA VAL A 159 0.59 -9.68 5.33
C VAL A 159 -0.64 -9.53 4.44
N GLY A 160 -0.89 -10.48 3.54
CA GLY A 160 -2.07 -10.51 2.68
C GLY A 160 -3.36 -10.53 3.48
N ILE A 161 -3.49 -11.46 4.45
CA ILE A 161 -4.69 -11.56 5.30
C ILE A 161 -4.97 -10.22 5.97
N VAL A 162 -3.99 -9.67 6.65
CA VAL A 162 -4.16 -8.43 7.41
C VAL A 162 -4.41 -7.23 6.50
N SER A 163 -3.73 -7.20 5.36
CA SER A 163 -3.94 -6.20 4.32
C SER A 163 -5.35 -6.25 3.70
N GLY A 164 -5.88 -7.45 3.50
CA GLY A 164 -7.24 -7.65 3.00
C GLY A 164 -8.29 -7.13 3.98
N ILE A 165 -8.07 -7.31 5.29
CA ILE A 165 -8.94 -6.77 6.35
C ILE A 165 -8.97 -5.24 6.28
N VAL A 166 -7.81 -4.61 6.28
CA VAL A 166 -7.66 -3.15 6.37
C VAL A 166 -7.91 -2.44 5.03
N GLY A 167 -7.80 -3.14 3.91
CA GLY A 167 -7.84 -2.50 2.59
C GLY A 167 -6.53 -1.82 2.18
N ALA A 168 -5.40 -2.26 2.74
CA ALA A 168 -4.13 -1.56 2.66
C ALA A 168 -3.17 -2.07 1.56
N GLY A 169 -3.51 -3.12 0.82
CA GLY A 169 -2.61 -3.71 -0.20
C GLY A 169 -1.32 -4.32 0.35
N GLY A 170 -1.00 -4.14 1.65
CA GLY A 170 0.08 -4.80 2.40
C GLY A 170 1.49 -4.29 2.17
N ALA A 171 1.73 -3.40 1.21
CA ALA A 171 3.08 -2.98 0.85
C ALA A 171 3.87 -2.36 2.01
N PHE A 172 3.21 -1.67 2.91
CA PHE A 172 3.86 -0.95 4.01
C PHE A 172 4.52 -1.88 5.04
N VAL A 173 4.04 -3.11 5.17
CA VAL A 173 4.71 -4.17 5.96
C VAL A 173 5.61 -5.01 5.06
N LEU A 174 5.20 -5.24 3.82
CA LEU A 174 5.95 -6.04 2.87
C LEU A 174 7.32 -5.43 2.54
N ILE A 175 7.38 -4.10 2.34
CA ILE A 175 8.64 -3.40 2.04
C ILE A 175 9.67 -3.58 3.17
N PRO A 176 9.36 -3.30 4.45
CA PRO A 176 10.28 -3.61 5.53
C PRO A 176 10.74 -5.08 5.54
N ILE A 177 9.83 -6.04 5.35
CA ILE A 177 10.19 -7.47 5.30
C ILE A 177 11.16 -7.73 4.15
N MET A 178 10.89 -7.21 2.96
CA MET A 178 11.79 -7.37 1.81
C MET A 178 13.18 -6.76 2.07
N LEU A 179 13.24 -5.61 2.72
CA LEU A 179 14.50 -4.91 3.01
C LEU A 179 15.30 -5.53 4.15
N THR A 180 14.64 -5.95 5.25
CA THR A 180 15.31 -6.37 6.47
C THR A 180 15.45 -7.88 6.59
N VAL A 181 14.40 -8.63 6.27
CA VAL A 181 14.37 -10.10 6.41
C VAL A 181 14.90 -10.78 5.16
N LEU A 182 14.42 -10.36 3.97
CA LEU A 182 14.86 -10.94 2.70
C LEU A 182 16.09 -10.24 2.11
N GLN A 183 16.53 -9.12 2.69
CA GLN A 183 17.71 -8.34 2.31
C GLN A 183 17.76 -7.94 0.83
N ILE A 184 16.59 -7.67 0.25
CA ILE A 184 16.44 -7.28 -1.16
C ILE A 184 16.87 -5.82 -1.34
N PRO A 185 17.58 -5.47 -2.43
CA PRO A 185 17.98 -4.09 -2.72
C PRO A 185 16.76 -3.15 -2.79
N VAL A 186 16.92 -1.93 -2.26
CA VAL A 186 15.81 -0.98 -2.11
C VAL A 186 15.08 -0.67 -3.42
N ARG A 187 15.81 -0.48 -4.51
CA ARG A 187 15.22 -0.17 -5.83
C ARG A 187 14.41 -1.34 -6.38
N THR A 188 14.91 -2.56 -6.24
CA THR A 188 14.21 -3.80 -6.62
C THR A 188 12.99 -4.01 -5.72
N THR A 189 13.10 -3.71 -4.43
CA THR A 189 11.99 -3.74 -3.47
C THR A 189 10.86 -2.80 -3.91
N ILE A 190 11.16 -1.53 -4.19
CA ILE A 190 10.16 -0.54 -4.62
C ILE A 190 9.45 -0.97 -5.92
N ALA A 191 10.22 -1.43 -6.91
CA ALA A 191 9.65 -1.83 -8.19
C ALA A 191 8.82 -3.13 -8.08
N SER A 192 9.32 -4.14 -7.35
CA SER A 192 8.64 -5.43 -7.17
C SER A 192 7.45 -5.33 -6.23
N SER A 193 7.53 -4.50 -5.16
CA SER A 193 6.42 -4.31 -4.23
C SER A 193 5.18 -3.76 -4.92
N LEU A 194 5.31 -2.82 -5.85
CA LEU A 194 4.17 -2.31 -6.63
C LEU A 194 3.45 -3.42 -7.40
N ALA A 195 4.22 -4.36 -8.01
CA ALA A 195 3.63 -5.48 -8.72
C ALA A 195 2.95 -6.47 -7.77
N ILE A 196 3.58 -6.77 -6.62
CA ILE A 196 3.03 -7.66 -5.60
C ILE A 196 1.76 -7.04 -4.99
N VAL A 197 1.76 -5.75 -4.71
CA VAL A 197 0.60 -5.02 -4.19
C VAL A 197 -0.55 -4.96 -5.18
N PHE A 198 -0.26 -4.80 -6.47
CA PHE A 198 -1.28 -4.88 -7.51
C PHE A 198 -1.98 -6.25 -7.49
N ILE A 199 -1.19 -7.33 -7.39
CA ILE A 199 -1.73 -8.70 -7.28
C ILE A 199 -2.54 -8.87 -5.98
N SER A 200 -2.04 -8.37 -4.85
CA SER A 200 -2.78 -8.36 -3.58
C SER A 200 -4.11 -7.63 -3.69
N ALA A 201 -4.10 -6.48 -4.35
CA ALA A 201 -5.29 -5.65 -4.50
C ALA A 201 -6.38 -6.32 -5.38
N ILE A 202 -6.01 -7.20 -6.31
CA ILE A 202 -6.99 -8.02 -7.05
C ILE A 202 -7.81 -8.86 -6.06
N GLY A 203 -7.13 -9.61 -5.17
CA GLY A 203 -7.81 -10.42 -4.16
C GLY A 203 -8.65 -9.58 -3.20
N GLY A 204 -8.09 -8.46 -2.74
CA GLY A 204 -8.79 -7.54 -1.84
C GLY A 204 -10.03 -6.91 -2.48
N VAL A 205 -9.96 -6.45 -3.72
CA VAL A 205 -11.10 -5.87 -4.46
C VAL A 205 -12.21 -6.92 -4.64
N ILE A 206 -11.87 -8.14 -5.08
CA ILE A 206 -12.83 -9.23 -5.21
C ILE A 206 -13.53 -9.47 -3.87
N GLY A 207 -12.77 -9.59 -2.78
CA GLY A 207 -13.34 -9.81 -1.45
C GLY A 207 -14.21 -8.66 -0.97
N LYS A 208 -13.85 -7.40 -1.25
CA LYS A 208 -14.69 -6.23 -0.87
C LYS A 208 -15.96 -6.15 -1.70
N ILE A 209 -15.92 -6.49 -3.00
CA ILE A 209 -17.11 -6.55 -3.84
C ILE A 209 -18.10 -7.59 -3.31
N THR A 210 -17.62 -8.76 -2.91
CA THR A 210 -18.46 -9.83 -2.38
C THR A 210 -19.00 -9.52 -0.98
N ALA A 211 -18.26 -8.77 -0.16
CA ALA A 211 -18.71 -8.33 1.17
C ALA A 211 -19.81 -7.25 1.12
N GLY A 212 -19.98 -6.54 0.00
CA GLY A 212 -20.98 -5.49 -0.17
C GLY A 212 -20.55 -4.14 0.45
N ASN A 213 -21.51 -3.20 0.54
CA ASN A 213 -21.29 -1.86 1.12
C ASN A 213 -20.19 -1.03 0.42
N ILE A 214 -20.21 -1.01 -0.91
CA ILE A 214 -19.24 -0.28 -1.71
C ILE A 214 -19.74 1.15 -1.98
N PRO A 215 -19.06 2.19 -1.46
CA PRO A 215 -19.39 3.58 -1.76
C PRO A 215 -18.86 3.95 -3.14
N VAL A 216 -19.66 3.75 -4.18
CA VAL A 216 -19.22 3.84 -5.59
C VAL A 216 -18.72 5.24 -5.96
N GLU A 217 -19.44 6.31 -5.57
CA GLU A 217 -19.05 7.69 -5.89
C GLU A 217 -17.70 8.08 -5.29
N PRO A 218 -17.46 7.92 -3.97
CA PRO A 218 -16.15 8.20 -3.37
C PRO A 218 -15.01 7.39 -3.99
N ILE A 219 -15.26 6.14 -4.38
CA ILE A 219 -14.27 5.29 -5.06
C ILE A 219 -13.87 5.88 -6.41
N ILE A 220 -14.85 6.25 -7.25
CA ILE A 220 -14.57 6.81 -8.57
C ILE A 220 -13.70 8.07 -8.45
N TYR A 221 -14.07 8.98 -7.54
CA TYR A 221 -13.37 10.24 -7.35
C TYR A 221 -11.94 10.03 -6.87
N THR A 222 -11.77 9.13 -5.90
CA THR A 222 -10.46 8.77 -5.36
C THR A 222 -9.58 8.07 -6.40
N VAL A 223 -10.16 7.19 -7.22
CA VAL A 223 -9.45 6.49 -8.30
C VAL A 223 -8.96 7.47 -9.37
N LEU A 224 -9.77 8.44 -9.79
CA LEU A 224 -9.36 9.46 -10.75
C LEU A 224 -8.12 10.24 -10.27
N GLY A 225 -8.12 10.69 -9.02
CA GLY A 225 -6.96 11.31 -8.41
C GLY A 225 -5.76 10.37 -8.32
N SER A 226 -6.01 9.10 -8.01
CA SER A 226 -4.95 8.10 -7.81
C SER A 226 -4.17 7.77 -9.08
N LEU A 227 -4.81 7.70 -10.22
CA LEU A 227 -4.15 7.44 -11.51
C LEU A 227 -3.11 8.51 -11.84
N ILE A 228 -3.46 9.77 -11.56
CA ILE A 228 -2.57 10.92 -11.77
C ILE A 228 -1.46 10.90 -10.72
N GLY A 229 -1.81 10.81 -9.45
CA GLY A 229 -0.87 10.83 -8.33
C GLY A 229 0.19 9.73 -8.43
N ALA A 230 -0.21 8.48 -8.66
CA ALA A 230 0.70 7.35 -8.76
C ALA A 230 1.67 7.48 -9.94
N SER A 231 1.19 8.01 -11.08
CA SER A 231 2.02 8.23 -12.25
C SER A 231 3.10 9.29 -12.00
N ILE A 232 2.76 10.39 -11.34
CA ILE A 232 3.69 11.46 -10.96
C ILE A 232 4.67 10.95 -9.90
N GLY A 233 4.17 10.29 -8.84
CA GLY A 233 4.97 9.75 -7.75
C GLY A 233 6.01 8.73 -8.23
N SER A 234 5.62 7.80 -9.09
CA SER A 234 6.55 6.82 -9.65
C SER A 234 7.63 7.45 -10.56
N ARG A 235 7.32 8.56 -11.22
CA ARG A 235 8.34 9.33 -11.96
C ARG A 235 9.32 10.01 -10.99
N ALA A 236 8.83 10.62 -9.93
CA ALA A 236 9.66 11.29 -8.93
C ALA A 236 10.54 10.33 -8.12
N SER A 237 10.11 9.08 -7.92
CA SER A 237 10.84 8.05 -7.15
C SER A 237 12.27 7.82 -7.62
N SER A 238 12.55 7.91 -8.93
CA SER A 238 13.90 7.73 -9.47
C SER A 238 14.84 8.93 -9.23
N MET A 239 14.28 10.10 -8.90
CA MET A 239 15.01 11.35 -8.70
C MET A 239 15.35 11.62 -7.23
N ILE A 240 14.69 10.93 -6.30
CA ILE A 240 14.81 11.19 -4.87
C ILE A 240 15.78 10.19 -4.22
N ASN A 241 16.51 10.68 -3.21
CA ASN A 241 17.46 9.87 -2.47
C ASN A 241 16.71 8.79 -1.65
N VAL A 242 17.19 7.56 -1.71
CA VAL A 242 16.63 6.39 -1.01
C VAL A 242 16.52 6.60 0.51
N ARG A 243 17.48 7.31 1.11
CA ARG A 243 17.44 7.62 2.56
C ARG A 243 16.26 8.53 2.89
N PHE A 244 16.03 9.56 2.08
CA PHE A 244 14.88 10.45 2.25
C PHE A 244 13.56 9.69 2.13
N LEU A 245 13.44 8.82 1.13
CA LEU A 245 12.26 7.97 0.94
C LEU A 245 11.96 7.11 2.18
N ARG A 246 13.00 6.50 2.77
CA ARG A 246 12.86 5.68 3.98
C ARG A 246 12.41 6.51 5.19
N TYR A 247 13.00 7.68 5.43
CA TYR A 247 12.61 8.55 6.55
C TYR A 247 11.21 9.16 6.35
N ALA A 248 10.86 9.56 5.13
CA ALA A 248 9.53 10.04 4.82
C ALA A 248 8.46 8.96 5.09
N LEU A 249 8.73 7.72 4.70
CA LEU A 249 7.86 6.58 4.98
C LEU A 249 7.71 6.36 6.48
N LEU A 250 8.81 6.32 7.22
CA LEU A 250 8.80 6.11 8.67
C LEU A 250 8.02 7.21 9.40
N LEU A 251 8.23 8.46 9.02
CA LEU A 251 7.49 9.61 9.59
C LEU A 251 5.98 9.48 9.34
N LEU A 252 5.59 9.15 8.10
CA LEU A 252 4.19 9.00 7.73
C LEU A 252 3.51 7.86 8.51
N ILE A 253 4.18 6.71 8.61
CA ILE A 253 3.67 5.56 9.39
C ILE A 253 3.55 5.94 10.87
N ALA A 254 4.54 6.64 11.44
CA ALA A 254 4.51 7.05 12.84
C ALA A 254 3.35 8.00 13.15
N ILE A 255 3.15 9.03 12.31
CA ILE A 255 2.05 9.99 12.48
C ILE A 255 0.70 9.26 12.41
N THR A 256 0.51 8.38 11.42
CA THR A 256 -0.74 7.65 11.25
C THR A 256 -0.98 6.65 12.38
N ALA A 257 0.06 5.97 12.86
CA ALA A 257 -0.01 5.07 14.01
C ALA A 257 -0.47 5.81 15.28
N ILE A 258 0.16 6.94 15.60
CA ILE A 258 -0.20 7.77 16.77
C ILE A 258 -1.68 8.16 16.69
N LYS A 259 -2.14 8.62 15.54
CA LYS A 259 -3.52 9.07 15.36
C LYS A 259 -4.53 7.92 15.52
N VAL A 260 -4.25 6.75 14.93
CA VAL A 260 -5.14 5.59 15.06
C VAL A 260 -5.15 5.06 16.50
N TRP A 261 -4.01 4.98 17.17
CA TRP A 261 -3.97 4.57 18.57
C TRP A 261 -4.69 5.55 19.49
N SER A 262 -4.55 6.86 19.26
CA SER A 262 -5.31 7.85 20.02
C SER A 262 -6.83 7.69 19.85
N SER A 263 -7.29 7.32 18.65
CA SER A 263 -8.72 7.04 18.37
C SER A 263 -9.25 5.74 18.99
N ILE A 264 -8.39 4.77 19.29
CA ILE A 264 -8.77 3.50 19.93
C ILE A 264 -8.95 3.67 21.45
N PHE A 265 -8.16 4.58 22.06
CA PHE A 265 -8.16 4.80 23.50
C PHE A 265 -9.10 5.93 23.97
N ASN A 266 -9.57 6.77 23.06
CA ASN A 266 -10.61 7.77 23.30
C ASN A 266 -11.99 7.23 22.90
#